data_21b0a62325398cb416045ec941ccc3bd
#
_entry.id   21b0a62325398cb416045ec941ccc3bd
#
_cell.length_a   1.000
_cell.length_b   1.000
_cell.length_c   1.000
_cell.angle_alpha   90.00
_cell.angle_beta   90.00
_cell.angle_gamma   90.00
#
_symmetry.space_group_name_H-M   'P 1'
#
loop_
_entity.id
_entity.type
_entity.pdbx_description
1 polymer ?
#
loop_
_entity_poly.entity_id
_entity_poly.type
_entity_poly.pdbx_seq_one_letter_code
_entity_poly.pdbx_strand_id
1 'polypeptide(L)'
;MLVHLHVKNLALIEESEVEFGPGLNILTGETGAGKSILLGSIQLVLGGKTSRSMIRENASYALVELLFQVENTKARESLAALDIYPEDGQVLMSRKIMDGRSINKINGETSTVSQMKAAAACLLDIHGQHEHQSLLYGDRQLAILDVYGKEQILPAREKVRKAYQEYRDCVDQLKALDMDEEQRNREKAFLEFEINEIEEAALIPGEDETLEDRYRKLSNARRIMETAQMVRGMTGYEQGAADMTGNALKEFSRIADYDKDLAPLQEALVEIDSLLSDFCRDLSSYMDSLTFDEETFFETEKRLDLINSLKAKYGQTIHEILSYQKEQQEKLEKLQRFEENFRLLKEKLMQAEKILEEASHELSEIRKEYSKQLDEKIIEGLKELNFEDVDFSIRFDRRKNYTDNGYDAVEYEISTNPGESRKPLGQIVSGGELSRIMLAIKAILADKDQIDTLIFDEIDTGISGRTAQKVSEKMAVIGQHRQVLCITHLPQIAAMADTHFEIEKHVEGTETITQIHPLEGEESVRELARLLGGAQITPAVLGNAREMKELAQQQKNTRLK
;
A
#
# COMPACT_ATOMS: atom_id res chain seq x y z
N MET A 1 17.28 21.14 -20.54
CA MET A 1 17.61 22.50 -20.07
C MET A 1 16.55 23.51 -20.54
N LEU A 2 16.36 24.64 -19.85
CA LEU A 2 15.45 25.72 -20.26
C LEU A 2 16.09 26.51 -21.38
N VAL A 3 15.47 26.57 -22.55
CA VAL A 3 16.02 27.25 -23.72
C VAL A 3 15.41 28.63 -23.91
N HIS A 4 14.08 28.72 -23.73
CA HIS A 4 13.36 29.95 -24.04
C HIS A 4 12.28 30.22 -22.99
N LEU A 5 12.15 31.47 -22.62
CA LEU A 5 11.09 32.02 -21.80
C LEU A 5 10.38 33.14 -22.56
N HIS A 6 9.08 33.04 -22.74
CA HIS A 6 8.22 34.09 -23.27
C HIS A 6 7.20 34.51 -22.20
N VAL A 7 7.15 35.79 -21.93
CA VAL A 7 6.22 36.39 -20.96
C VAL A 7 5.47 37.51 -21.63
N LYS A 8 4.13 37.52 -21.52
CA LYS A 8 3.27 38.56 -22.08
C LYS A 8 2.22 39.00 -21.07
N ASN A 9 2.08 40.34 -20.93
CA ASN A 9 1.10 41.00 -20.07
C ASN A 9 1.13 40.54 -18.60
N LEU A 10 2.32 40.30 -18.05
CA LEU A 10 2.48 39.85 -16.66
C LEU A 10 3.08 40.99 -15.81
N ALA A 11 2.33 41.47 -14.86
CA ALA A 11 2.73 42.56 -13.95
C ALA A 11 3.28 43.77 -14.71
N LEU A 12 4.59 44.07 -14.61
CA LEU A 12 5.25 45.17 -15.31
C LEU A 12 5.84 44.78 -16.69
N ILE A 13 5.74 43.49 -17.06
CA ILE A 13 6.21 43.00 -18.36
C ILE A 13 5.06 43.09 -19.37
N GLU A 14 5.23 43.86 -20.42
CA GLU A 14 4.31 43.89 -21.56
C GLU A 14 4.54 42.69 -22.45
N GLU A 15 5.74 42.52 -22.97
CA GLU A 15 6.22 41.35 -23.68
C GLU A 15 7.73 41.25 -23.54
N SER A 16 8.24 40.08 -23.22
CA SER A 16 9.67 39.82 -23.11
C SER A 16 9.96 38.38 -23.52
N GLU A 17 10.99 38.22 -24.33
CA GLU A 17 11.53 36.92 -24.73
C GLU A 17 12.97 36.82 -24.27
N VAL A 18 13.34 35.67 -23.67
CA VAL A 18 14.69 35.43 -23.17
C VAL A 18 15.16 34.06 -23.66
N GLU A 19 16.30 34.06 -24.37
CA GLU A 19 16.98 32.83 -24.77
C GLU A 19 18.12 32.52 -23.81
N PHE A 20 18.03 31.40 -23.09
CA PHE A 20 19.05 30.97 -22.14
C PHE A 20 20.06 30.04 -22.80
N GLY A 21 21.34 30.28 -22.49
CA GLY A 21 22.44 29.41 -22.93
C GLY A 21 22.72 28.25 -21.98
N PRO A 22 23.60 27.33 -22.38
CA PRO A 22 24.18 26.35 -21.46
C PRO A 22 25.08 27.04 -20.42
N GLY A 23 25.39 26.34 -19.33
CA GLY A 23 26.26 26.85 -18.29
C GLY A 23 25.60 27.84 -17.35
N LEU A 24 26.36 28.88 -16.94
CA LEU A 24 25.96 29.82 -15.92
C LEU A 24 25.33 31.08 -16.54
N ASN A 25 24.01 31.19 -16.44
CA ASN A 25 23.21 32.33 -16.87
C ASN A 25 22.98 33.25 -15.67
N ILE A 26 23.50 34.46 -15.72
CA ILE A 26 23.40 35.46 -14.65
C ILE A 26 22.51 36.60 -15.10
N LEU A 27 21.56 36.96 -14.24
CA LEU A 27 20.66 38.09 -14.43
C LEU A 27 20.98 39.17 -13.39
N THR A 28 21.40 40.35 -13.86
CA THR A 28 21.62 41.52 -13.04
C THR A 28 20.55 42.57 -13.29
N GLY A 29 20.51 43.65 -12.53
CA GLY A 29 19.57 44.75 -12.70
C GLY A 29 19.27 45.47 -11.40
N GLU A 30 18.51 46.55 -11.45
CA GLU A 30 18.12 47.30 -10.26
C GLU A 30 17.22 46.48 -9.31
N THR A 31 17.41 46.66 -7.99
CA THR A 31 16.58 46.04 -6.95
C THR A 31 15.14 46.48 -7.07
N GLY A 32 14.23 45.51 -7.16
CA GLY A 32 12.79 45.76 -7.21
C GLY A 32 12.05 44.75 -8.12
N ALA A 33 10.83 45.06 -8.51
CA ALA A 33 9.86 44.17 -9.11
C ALA A 33 10.32 43.34 -10.34
N GLY A 34 11.35 43.72 -11.10
CA GLY A 34 11.75 43.03 -12.33
C GLY A 34 12.32 41.62 -12.11
N LYS A 35 13.23 41.47 -11.16
CA LYS A 35 13.87 40.17 -10.82
C LYS A 35 12.87 39.17 -10.30
N SER A 36 12.04 39.58 -9.32
CA SER A 36 10.98 38.75 -8.74
C SER A 36 9.88 38.43 -9.75
N ILE A 37 9.62 39.27 -10.75
CA ILE A 37 8.62 39.00 -11.79
C ILE A 37 9.09 37.87 -12.70
N LEU A 38 10.38 37.85 -13.09
CA LEU A 38 10.91 36.80 -13.96
C LEU A 38 10.85 35.42 -13.25
N LEU A 39 11.34 35.33 -12.02
CA LEU A 39 11.21 34.09 -11.24
C LEU A 39 9.76 33.73 -10.99
N GLY A 40 8.93 34.72 -10.63
CA GLY A 40 7.50 34.52 -10.48
C GLY A 40 6.82 34.02 -11.76
N SER A 41 7.31 34.44 -12.95
CA SER A 41 6.80 33.93 -14.23
C SER A 41 7.13 32.45 -14.43
N ILE A 42 8.36 32.03 -14.14
CA ILE A 42 8.76 30.63 -14.22
C ILE A 42 7.94 29.83 -13.22
N GLN A 43 7.89 30.25 -11.96
CA GLN A 43 7.12 29.60 -10.88
C GLN A 43 5.64 29.47 -11.25
N LEU A 44 5.11 30.42 -11.94
CA LEU A 44 3.72 30.43 -12.35
C LEU A 44 3.40 29.27 -13.31
N VAL A 45 4.26 29.03 -14.30
CA VAL A 45 4.12 27.88 -15.21
C VAL A 45 4.28 26.57 -14.46
N LEU A 46 5.15 26.51 -13.44
CA LEU A 46 5.37 25.33 -12.62
C LEU A 46 4.21 25.01 -11.65
N GLY A 47 3.10 25.70 -11.75
CA GLY A 47 1.90 25.46 -10.95
C GLY A 47 1.75 26.34 -9.72
N GLY A 48 2.44 27.47 -9.67
CA GLY A 48 2.30 28.51 -8.64
C GLY A 48 0.89 29.07 -8.56
N LYS A 49 0.56 29.73 -7.43
CA LYS A 49 -0.75 30.36 -7.23
C LYS A 49 -0.93 31.53 -8.21
N THR A 50 -2.10 31.65 -8.79
CA THR A 50 -2.47 32.75 -9.68
C THR A 50 -3.37 33.76 -8.98
N SER A 51 -3.16 35.06 -9.24
CA SER A 51 -4.07 36.11 -8.82
C SER A 51 -4.36 37.07 -9.98
N ARG A 52 -5.48 37.77 -9.94
CA ARG A 52 -5.83 38.77 -10.93
C ARG A 52 -4.82 39.93 -10.97
N SER A 53 -4.20 40.23 -9.83
CA SER A 53 -3.17 41.27 -9.71
C SER A 53 -1.89 40.97 -10.49
N MET A 54 -1.70 39.76 -11.00
CA MET A 54 -0.58 39.39 -11.86
C MET A 54 -0.80 39.78 -13.32
N ILE A 55 -2.05 39.99 -13.74
CA ILE A 55 -2.35 40.47 -15.11
C ILE A 55 -2.07 41.96 -15.16
N ARG A 56 -1.29 42.41 -16.22
CA ARG A 56 -0.98 43.80 -16.47
C ARG A 56 -2.27 44.65 -16.54
N GLU A 57 -2.22 45.84 -16.04
CA GLU A 57 -3.34 46.77 -16.10
C GLU A 57 -3.74 47.02 -17.59
N ASN A 58 -5.03 47.00 -17.87
CA ASN A 58 -5.61 47.08 -19.22
C ASN A 58 -5.45 45.83 -20.12
N ALA A 59 -4.82 44.73 -19.65
CA ALA A 59 -4.75 43.48 -20.38
C ALA A 59 -5.87 42.49 -20.01
N SER A 60 -6.36 41.76 -21.00
CA SER A 60 -7.41 40.72 -20.80
C SER A 60 -6.85 39.38 -20.33
N TYR A 61 -5.55 39.14 -20.46
CA TYR A 61 -4.87 37.92 -20.06
C TYR A 61 -3.38 38.15 -19.82
N ALA A 62 -2.73 37.29 -19.06
CA ALA A 62 -1.29 37.11 -19.00
C ALA A 62 -0.92 35.74 -19.56
N LEU A 63 0.22 35.63 -20.24
CA LEU A 63 0.74 34.39 -20.80
C LEU A 63 2.19 34.22 -20.38
N VAL A 64 2.56 33.00 -19.96
CA VAL A 64 3.95 32.60 -19.76
C VAL A 64 4.17 31.26 -20.45
N GLU A 65 5.24 31.15 -21.18
CA GLU A 65 5.65 29.95 -21.91
C GLU A 65 7.12 29.65 -21.63
N LEU A 66 7.40 28.38 -21.34
CA LEU A 66 8.74 27.85 -21.09
C LEU A 66 9.02 26.73 -22.09
N LEU A 67 10.10 26.84 -22.84
CA LEU A 67 10.56 25.82 -23.77
C LEU A 67 11.79 25.13 -23.19
N PHE A 68 11.70 23.84 -23.01
CA PHE A 68 12.78 22.99 -22.51
C PHE A 68 13.33 22.09 -23.61
N GLN A 69 14.66 22.04 -23.75
CA GLN A 69 15.36 21.00 -24.50
C GLN A 69 15.64 19.83 -23.57
N VAL A 70 15.17 18.64 -23.94
CA VAL A 70 15.29 17.42 -23.11
C VAL A 70 16.19 16.42 -23.82
N GLU A 71 17.47 16.40 -23.47
CA GLU A 71 18.47 15.50 -24.03
C GLU A 71 18.69 14.28 -23.13
N ASN A 72 18.50 14.44 -21.82
CA ASN A 72 18.72 13.44 -20.81
C ASN A 72 17.69 12.30 -20.93
N THR A 73 18.17 11.06 -21.15
CA THR A 73 17.33 9.86 -21.32
C THR A 73 16.43 9.61 -20.12
N LYS A 74 16.92 9.83 -18.90
CA LYS A 74 16.13 9.63 -17.68
C LYS A 74 15.03 10.68 -17.50
N ALA A 75 15.30 11.92 -17.88
CA ALA A 75 14.28 12.96 -17.90
C ALA A 75 13.17 12.59 -18.90
N ARG A 76 13.53 12.03 -20.07
CA ARG A 76 12.56 11.51 -21.05
C ARG A 76 11.73 10.34 -20.49
N GLU A 77 12.38 9.39 -19.83
CA GLU A 77 11.68 8.26 -19.18
C GLU A 77 10.70 8.73 -18.09
N SER A 78 11.13 9.71 -17.27
CA SER A 78 10.28 10.30 -16.22
C SER A 78 9.09 11.06 -16.78
N LEU A 79 9.28 11.80 -17.89
CA LEU A 79 8.20 12.49 -18.59
C LEU A 79 7.26 11.50 -19.29
N ALA A 80 7.78 10.43 -19.91
CA ALA A 80 6.97 9.38 -20.52
C ALA A 80 6.08 8.65 -19.49
N ALA A 81 6.54 8.49 -18.24
CA ALA A 81 5.73 7.97 -17.15
C ALA A 81 4.54 8.89 -16.76
N LEU A 82 4.57 10.15 -17.20
CA LEU A 82 3.49 11.14 -17.05
C LEU A 82 2.67 11.32 -18.33
N ASP A 83 2.87 10.46 -19.34
CA ASP A 83 2.30 10.56 -20.69
C ASP A 83 2.72 11.84 -21.43
N ILE A 84 3.92 12.38 -21.14
CA ILE A 84 4.48 13.56 -21.79
C ILE A 84 5.66 13.14 -22.68
N TYR A 85 5.53 13.34 -23.97
CA TYR A 85 6.54 12.96 -24.96
C TYR A 85 7.14 14.22 -25.58
N PRO A 86 8.48 14.43 -25.47
CA PRO A 86 9.14 15.56 -26.13
C PRO A 86 8.99 15.49 -27.66
N GLU A 87 8.56 16.58 -28.29
CA GLU A 87 8.49 16.76 -29.73
C GLU A 87 9.83 17.33 -30.21
N ASP A 88 10.51 16.67 -31.13
CA ASP A 88 11.87 17.02 -31.58
C ASP A 88 12.87 17.24 -30.41
N GLY A 89 12.67 16.54 -29.30
CA GLY A 89 13.47 16.69 -28.09
C GLY A 89 13.08 17.88 -27.22
N GLN A 90 11.97 18.56 -27.50
CA GLN A 90 11.52 19.75 -26.80
C GLN A 90 10.22 19.53 -26.07
N VAL A 91 10.02 20.23 -24.94
CA VAL A 91 8.78 20.30 -24.19
C VAL A 91 8.40 21.74 -23.97
N LEU A 92 7.24 22.13 -24.49
CA LEU A 92 6.67 23.46 -24.30
C LEU A 92 5.65 23.43 -23.17
N MET A 93 5.91 24.17 -22.10
CA MET A 93 4.97 24.37 -20.99
C MET A 93 4.42 25.79 -21.06
N SER A 94 3.11 25.96 -21.10
CA SER A 94 2.49 27.29 -21.14
C SER A 94 1.36 27.44 -20.13
N ARG A 95 1.22 28.64 -19.59
CA ARG A 95 0.13 29.01 -18.71
C ARG A 95 -0.45 30.38 -19.09
N LYS A 96 -1.73 30.38 -19.44
CA LYS A 96 -2.53 31.56 -19.74
C LYS A 96 -3.47 31.86 -18.58
N ILE A 97 -3.36 33.04 -18.00
CA ILE A 97 -4.17 33.50 -16.88
C ILE A 97 -5.19 34.50 -17.40
N MET A 98 -6.42 34.33 -17.04
CA MET A 98 -7.54 35.19 -17.35
C MET A 98 -8.32 35.50 -16.07
N ASP A 99 -9.28 36.43 -16.11
CA ASP A 99 -10.09 36.74 -14.94
C ASP A 99 -10.81 35.47 -14.42
N GLY A 100 -10.48 35.05 -13.19
CA GLY A 100 -11.09 33.92 -12.52
C GLY A 100 -10.68 32.51 -12.97
N ARG A 101 -9.81 32.34 -13.98
CA ARG A 101 -9.37 31.04 -14.48
C ARG A 101 -7.96 31.05 -15.09
N SER A 102 -7.31 29.86 -15.06
CA SER A 102 -6.08 29.67 -15.82
C SER A 102 -6.19 28.44 -16.73
N ILE A 103 -5.55 28.52 -17.88
CA ILE A 103 -5.41 27.40 -18.83
C ILE A 103 -3.94 27.02 -18.84
N ASN A 104 -3.67 25.75 -18.54
CA ASN A 104 -2.33 25.17 -18.56
C ASN A 104 -2.22 24.24 -19.76
N LYS A 105 -1.08 24.25 -20.43
CA LYS A 105 -0.81 23.36 -21.56
C LYS A 105 0.60 22.82 -21.51
N ILE A 106 0.77 21.58 -21.95
CA ILE A 106 2.06 20.93 -22.22
C ILE A 106 2.00 20.45 -23.67
N ASN A 107 2.95 20.84 -24.50
CA ASN A 107 2.98 20.56 -25.95
C ASN A 107 1.64 20.86 -26.66
N GLY A 108 1.00 21.97 -26.26
CA GLY A 108 -0.30 22.37 -26.84
C GLY A 108 -1.53 21.66 -26.22
N GLU A 109 -1.37 20.57 -25.51
CA GLU A 109 -2.44 19.84 -24.85
C GLU A 109 -2.79 20.42 -23.47
N THR A 110 -4.08 20.44 -23.14
CA THR A 110 -4.54 20.97 -21.85
C THR A 110 -4.15 20.03 -20.72
N SER A 111 -3.50 20.57 -19.69
CA SER A 111 -3.03 19.81 -18.54
C SER A 111 -3.52 20.36 -17.19
N THR A 112 -3.48 19.53 -16.16
CA THR A 112 -3.79 19.94 -14.79
C THR A 112 -2.59 20.62 -14.13
N VAL A 113 -2.84 21.39 -13.06
CA VAL A 113 -1.75 21.99 -12.26
C VAL A 113 -0.85 20.90 -11.65
N SER A 114 -1.41 19.75 -11.30
CA SER A 114 -0.65 18.62 -10.76
C SER A 114 0.31 18.03 -11.80
N GLN A 115 -0.15 17.84 -13.05
CA GLN A 115 0.70 17.39 -14.16
C GLN A 115 1.79 18.41 -14.49
N MET A 116 1.48 19.72 -14.50
CA MET A 116 2.48 20.78 -14.68
C MET A 116 3.58 20.69 -13.61
N LYS A 117 3.20 20.52 -12.33
CA LYS A 117 4.16 20.36 -11.23
C LYS A 117 5.02 19.12 -11.38
N ALA A 118 4.41 17.99 -11.73
CA ALA A 118 5.14 16.74 -11.93
C ALA A 118 6.13 16.81 -13.10
N ALA A 119 5.72 17.39 -14.24
CA ALA A 119 6.60 17.62 -15.39
C ALA A 119 7.74 18.56 -15.05
N ALA A 120 7.44 19.68 -14.38
CA ALA A 120 8.42 20.66 -13.95
C ALA A 120 9.51 20.06 -13.05
N ALA A 121 9.12 19.19 -12.09
CA ALA A 121 10.05 18.51 -11.18
C ALA A 121 11.04 17.57 -11.88
N CYS A 122 10.78 17.18 -13.13
CA CYS A 122 11.70 16.42 -13.97
C CYS A 122 12.67 17.30 -14.77
N LEU A 123 12.35 18.59 -14.96
CA LEU A 123 13.04 19.49 -15.89
C LEU A 123 13.90 20.53 -15.19
N LEU A 124 13.45 21.05 -14.04
CA LEU A 124 14.18 22.09 -13.33
C LEU A 124 13.93 22.02 -11.80
N ASP A 125 14.87 22.64 -11.05
CA ASP A 125 14.80 22.79 -9.60
C ASP A 125 15.07 24.26 -9.21
N ILE A 126 14.22 24.82 -8.33
CA ILE A 126 14.32 26.23 -7.90
C ILE A 126 14.71 26.26 -6.42
N HIS A 127 15.72 27.05 -6.09
CA HIS A 127 16.24 27.23 -4.75
C HIS A 127 16.10 28.70 -4.32
N GLY A 128 15.13 28.99 -3.43
CA GLY A 128 14.84 30.34 -2.93
C GLY A 128 13.83 30.33 -1.76
N GLN A 129 13.47 31.54 -1.27
CA GLN A 129 12.71 31.71 -0.03
C GLN A 129 11.25 31.19 -0.05
N HIS A 130 10.65 31.03 -1.21
CA HIS A 130 9.19 30.88 -1.31
C HIS A 130 8.70 29.64 -2.05
N GLU A 131 9.55 28.71 -2.55
CA GLU A 131 9.02 27.59 -3.33
C GLU A 131 9.82 26.28 -3.30
N HIS A 132 9.07 25.24 -3.58
CA HIS A 132 9.39 23.86 -3.96
C HIS A 132 10.79 23.37 -3.55
N GLN A 133 11.06 23.51 -2.27
CA GLN A 133 12.25 22.96 -1.66
C GLN A 133 12.13 21.44 -1.66
N SER A 134 12.35 20.84 -2.82
CA SER A 134 12.28 19.40 -3.00
C SER A 134 13.16 18.67 -1.97
N LEU A 135 14.23 19.31 -1.55
CA LEU A 135 15.19 18.84 -0.54
C LEU A 135 14.69 18.92 0.92
N LEU A 136 13.55 19.55 1.19
CA LEU A 136 12.95 19.53 2.53
C LEU A 136 12.12 18.28 2.80
N TYR A 137 11.87 17.47 1.78
CA TYR A 137 11.11 16.23 1.92
C TYR A 137 12.05 15.04 2.10
N GLY A 138 11.87 14.27 3.15
CA GLY A 138 12.73 13.13 3.49
C GLY A 138 12.90 12.12 2.35
N ASP A 139 11.89 11.90 1.51
CA ASP A 139 12.00 11.00 0.35
C ASP A 139 13.00 11.51 -0.71
N ARG A 140 13.10 12.83 -0.87
CA ARG A 140 14.11 13.45 -1.77
C ARG A 140 15.51 13.42 -1.13
N GLN A 141 15.61 13.63 0.17
CA GLN A 141 16.87 13.51 0.90
C GLN A 141 17.41 12.07 0.83
N LEU A 142 16.55 11.07 0.98
CA LEU A 142 16.93 9.66 0.78
C LEU A 142 17.37 9.40 -0.67
N ALA A 143 16.66 9.96 -1.66
CA ALA A 143 17.04 9.81 -3.07
C ALA A 143 18.41 10.43 -3.39
N ILE A 144 18.77 11.54 -2.75
CA ILE A 144 20.11 12.17 -2.88
C ILE A 144 21.19 11.23 -2.33
N LEU A 145 20.98 10.66 -1.15
CA LEU A 145 21.90 9.70 -0.57
C LEU A 145 22.05 8.46 -1.48
N ASP A 146 20.94 7.97 -2.03
CA ASP A 146 20.93 6.83 -2.96
C ASP A 146 21.69 7.15 -4.27
N VAL A 147 21.58 8.38 -4.77
CA VAL A 147 22.35 8.85 -5.94
C VAL A 147 23.84 8.99 -5.62
N TYR A 148 24.18 9.47 -4.42
CA TYR A 148 25.58 9.61 -3.99
C TYR A 148 26.27 8.26 -3.89
N GLY A 149 25.66 7.26 -3.26
CA GLY A 149 26.18 5.90 -3.11
C GLY A 149 25.74 4.92 -4.21
N LYS A 150 25.38 5.42 -5.40
CA LYS A 150 24.70 4.69 -6.49
C LYS A 150 25.26 3.29 -6.77
N GLU A 151 26.60 3.14 -6.78
CA GLU A 151 27.26 1.89 -7.19
C GLU A 151 26.93 0.71 -6.26
N GLN A 152 26.80 0.96 -4.96
CA GLN A 152 26.49 -0.10 -3.99
C GLN A 152 25.03 -0.08 -3.55
N ILE A 153 24.40 1.09 -3.48
CA ILE A 153 23.01 1.25 -3.04
C ILE A 153 22.03 0.68 -4.08
N LEU A 154 22.24 0.89 -5.39
CA LEU A 154 21.30 0.41 -6.40
C LEU A 154 21.15 -1.12 -6.42
N PRO A 155 22.23 -1.93 -6.37
CA PRO A 155 22.08 -3.38 -6.30
C PRO A 155 21.35 -3.87 -5.04
N ALA A 156 21.65 -3.26 -3.88
CA ALA A 156 20.97 -3.58 -2.62
C ALA A 156 19.49 -3.19 -2.65
N ARG A 157 19.16 -2.03 -3.21
CA ARG A 157 17.78 -1.57 -3.40
C ARG A 157 16.99 -2.50 -4.33
N GLU A 158 17.60 -3.01 -5.38
CA GLU A 158 16.94 -3.96 -6.28
C GLU A 158 16.63 -5.30 -5.59
N LYS A 159 17.50 -5.76 -4.66
CA LYS A 159 17.21 -6.92 -3.81
C LYS A 159 15.98 -6.66 -2.92
N VAL A 160 15.94 -5.48 -2.28
CA VAL A 160 14.80 -5.08 -1.45
C VAL A 160 13.51 -5.02 -2.26
N ARG A 161 13.54 -4.43 -3.46
CA ARG A 161 12.38 -4.33 -4.34
C ARG A 161 11.79 -5.69 -4.69
N LYS A 162 12.64 -6.67 -5.03
CA LYS A 162 12.21 -8.05 -5.32
C LYS A 162 11.60 -8.72 -4.09
N ALA A 163 12.28 -8.63 -2.94
CA ALA A 163 11.78 -9.19 -1.69
C ALA A 163 10.46 -8.55 -1.25
N TYR A 164 10.30 -7.24 -1.44
CA TYR A 164 9.06 -6.52 -1.14
C TYR A 164 7.91 -6.97 -2.04
N GLN A 165 8.17 -7.23 -3.31
CA GLN A 165 7.15 -7.74 -4.24
C GLN A 165 6.66 -9.12 -3.82
N GLU A 166 7.57 -10.05 -3.50
CA GLU A 166 7.21 -11.38 -3.00
C GLU A 166 6.40 -11.31 -1.68
N TYR A 167 6.82 -10.43 -0.75
CA TYR A 167 6.07 -10.18 0.48
C TYR A 167 4.66 -9.66 0.19
N ARG A 168 4.51 -8.66 -0.70
CA ARG A 168 3.22 -8.09 -1.09
C ARG A 168 2.30 -9.13 -1.73
N ASP A 169 2.83 -9.95 -2.62
CA ASP A 169 2.08 -11.00 -3.29
C ASP A 169 1.51 -12.01 -2.26
N CYS A 170 2.32 -12.39 -1.25
CA CYS A 170 1.86 -13.26 -0.16
C CYS A 170 0.77 -12.59 0.71
N VAL A 171 0.93 -11.30 1.03
CA VAL A 171 -0.07 -10.53 1.80
C VAL A 171 -1.39 -10.43 1.05
N ASP A 172 -1.35 -10.14 -0.24
CA ASP A 172 -2.55 -9.97 -1.06
C ASP A 172 -3.27 -11.33 -1.30
N GLN A 173 -2.51 -12.43 -1.47
CA GLN A 173 -3.08 -13.78 -1.52
C GLN A 173 -3.74 -14.18 -0.18
N LEU A 174 -3.11 -13.87 0.96
CA LEU A 174 -3.70 -14.13 2.28
C LEU A 174 -4.99 -13.34 2.50
N LYS A 175 -5.03 -12.08 2.11
CA LYS A 175 -6.25 -11.26 2.20
C LYS A 175 -7.39 -11.77 1.32
N ALA A 176 -7.08 -12.30 0.15
CA ALA A 176 -8.07 -12.91 -0.74
C ALA A 176 -8.68 -14.20 -0.16
N LEU A 177 -7.97 -14.87 0.76
CA LEU A 177 -8.39 -16.08 1.46
C LEU A 177 -9.03 -15.81 2.83
N ASP A 178 -9.21 -14.55 3.23
CA ASP A 178 -9.68 -14.17 4.57
C ASP A 178 -11.15 -14.54 4.78
N MET A 179 -11.38 -15.80 5.20
CA MET A 179 -12.61 -16.28 5.82
C MET A 179 -12.39 -16.32 7.34
N ASP A 180 -13.43 -15.99 8.09
CA ASP A 180 -13.41 -16.03 9.56
C ASP A 180 -12.96 -17.41 10.08
N GLU A 181 -11.82 -17.47 10.75
CA GLU A 181 -11.21 -18.69 11.28
C GLU A 181 -12.14 -19.39 12.29
N GLU A 182 -12.90 -18.66 13.09
CA GLU A 182 -13.88 -19.22 14.01
C GLU A 182 -15.03 -19.90 13.26
N GLN A 183 -15.50 -19.31 12.18
CA GLN A 183 -16.58 -19.88 11.38
C GLN A 183 -16.14 -21.18 10.70
N ARG A 184 -14.92 -21.22 10.17
CA ARG A 184 -14.34 -22.43 9.56
C ARG A 184 -14.17 -23.57 10.57
N ASN A 185 -13.64 -23.27 11.75
CA ASN A 185 -13.44 -24.27 12.79
C ASN A 185 -14.78 -24.86 13.28
N ARG A 186 -15.82 -24.04 13.38
CA ARG A 186 -17.19 -24.50 13.71
C ARG A 186 -17.75 -25.38 12.62
N GLU A 187 -17.62 -24.99 11.36
CA GLU A 187 -18.11 -25.74 10.21
C GLU A 187 -17.41 -27.10 10.10
N LYS A 188 -16.08 -27.12 10.28
CA LYS A 188 -15.28 -28.34 10.28
C LYS A 188 -15.72 -29.31 11.38
N ALA A 189 -15.82 -28.83 12.63
CA ALA A 189 -16.26 -29.65 13.77
C ALA A 189 -17.67 -30.21 13.56
N PHE A 190 -18.56 -29.43 12.93
CA PHE A 190 -19.91 -29.88 12.62
C PHE A 190 -19.92 -30.99 11.56
N LEU A 191 -19.16 -30.79 10.46
CA LEU A 191 -19.01 -31.79 9.40
C LEU A 191 -18.40 -33.11 9.93
N GLU A 192 -17.34 -33.02 10.73
CA GLU A 192 -16.69 -34.17 11.35
C GLU A 192 -17.67 -34.93 12.28
N PHE A 193 -18.48 -34.23 13.05
CA PHE A 193 -19.48 -34.82 13.93
C PHE A 193 -20.55 -35.60 13.13
N GLU A 194 -21.13 -34.98 12.08
CA GLU A 194 -22.16 -35.63 11.26
C GLU A 194 -21.63 -36.87 10.52
N ILE A 195 -20.42 -36.75 9.95
CA ILE A 195 -19.77 -37.85 9.24
C ILE A 195 -19.52 -39.03 10.21
N ASN A 196 -18.95 -38.76 11.39
CA ASN A 196 -18.65 -39.77 12.38
C ASN A 196 -19.92 -40.45 12.91
N GLU A 197 -21.00 -39.71 13.18
CA GLU A 197 -22.28 -40.29 13.66
C GLU A 197 -22.85 -41.28 12.64
N ILE A 198 -22.75 -40.98 11.34
CA ILE A 198 -23.22 -41.88 10.27
C ILE A 198 -22.26 -43.07 10.10
N GLU A 199 -20.95 -42.83 10.17
CA GLU A 199 -19.93 -43.88 10.01
C GLU A 199 -19.95 -44.90 11.13
N GLU A 200 -20.08 -44.47 12.41
CA GLU A 200 -20.22 -45.35 13.57
C GLU A 200 -21.47 -46.22 13.50
N ALA A 201 -22.53 -45.74 12.86
CA ALA A 201 -23.74 -46.52 12.67
C ALA A 201 -23.57 -47.67 11.68
N ALA A 202 -22.55 -47.67 10.84
CA ALA A 202 -22.23 -48.72 9.86
C ALA A 202 -23.48 -49.23 9.09
N LEU A 203 -24.19 -48.30 8.45
CA LEU A 203 -25.46 -48.58 7.77
C LEU A 203 -25.26 -49.46 6.51
N ILE A 204 -26.12 -50.45 6.36
CA ILE A 204 -26.13 -51.37 5.21
C ILE A 204 -27.37 -51.04 4.35
N PRO A 205 -27.24 -50.77 3.03
CA PRO A 205 -28.38 -50.53 2.18
C PRO A 205 -29.43 -51.65 2.23
N GLY A 206 -30.71 -51.30 2.49
CA GLY A 206 -31.83 -52.26 2.60
C GLY A 206 -31.93 -52.99 3.95
N GLU A 207 -31.07 -52.68 4.93
CA GLU A 207 -31.10 -53.20 6.28
C GLU A 207 -32.41 -52.83 6.99
N ASP A 208 -32.86 -51.61 6.82
CA ASP A 208 -34.08 -51.07 7.42
C ASP A 208 -35.32 -51.86 7.05
N GLU A 209 -35.52 -52.18 5.76
CA GLU A 209 -36.66 -53.00 5.30
C GLU A 209 -36.63 -54.39 5.91
N THR A 210 -35.45 -55.00 5.94
CA THR A 210 -35.26 -56.33 6.50
C THR A 210 -35.54 -56.36 8.01
N LEU A 211 -35.09 -55.36 8.73
CA LEU A 211 -35.29 -55.22 10.18
C LEU A 211 -36.76 -54.87 10.50
N GLU A 212 -37.43 -54.05 9.72
CA GLU A 212 -38.86 -53.77 9.91
C GLU A 212 -39.73 -55.02 9.76
N ASP A 213 -39.46 -55.84 8.75
CA ASP A 213 -40.16 -57.10 8.56
C ASP A 213 -39.89 -58.09 9.71
N ARG A 214 -38.63 -58.15 10.20
CA ARG A 214 -38.24 -58.96 11.34
C ARG A 214 -38.90 -58.48 12.64
N TYR A 215 -38.87 -57.17 12.87
CA TYR A 215 -39.52 -56.55 14.03
C TYR A 215 -41.02 -56.81 14.06
N ARG A 216 -41.71 -56.68 12.92
CA ARG A 216 -43.14 -56.94 12.78
C ARG A 216 -43.47 -58.41 13.15
N LYS A 217 -42.67 -59.38 12.68
CA LYS A 217 -42.85 -60.80 13.02
C LYS A 217 -42.63 -61.09 14.52
N LEU A 218 -41.55 -60.58 15.09
CA LEU A 218 -41.20 -60.74 16.48
C LEU A 218 -42.20 -60.02 17.43
N SER A 219 -42.65 -58.83 17.09
CA SER A 219 -43.65 -58.07 17.84
C SER A 219 -45.01 -58.81 17.87
N ASN A 220 -45.40 -59.39 16.73
CA ASN A 220 -46.60 -60.23 16.69
C ASN A 220 -46.44 -61.52 17.55
N ALA A 221 -45.26 -62.15 17.45
CA ALA A 221 -44.98 -63.35 18.28
C ALA A 221 -44.99 -63.01 19.77
N ARG A 222 -44.39 -61.89 20.18
CA ARG A 222 -44.42 -61.39 21.55
C ARG A 222 -45.86 -61.18 22.05
N ARG A 223 -46.68 -60.46 21.25
CA ARG A 223 -48.09 -60.20 21.61
C ARG A 223 -48.91 -61.46 21.73
N ILE A 224 -48.68 -62.48 20.86
CA ILE A 224 -49.32 -63.81 20.95
C ILE A 224 -48.88 -64.48 22.23
N MET A 225 -47.57 -64.51 22.54
CA MET A 225 -47.05 -65.17 23.75
C MET A 225 -47.61 -64.54 25.03
N GLU A 226 -47.56 -63.17 25.14
CA GLU A 226 -48.10 -62.46 26.31
C GLU A 226 -49.60 -62.74 26.50
N THR A 227 -50.37 -62.70 25.39
CA THR A 227 -51.82 -63.00 25.44
C THR A 227 -52.09 -64.45 25.80
N ALA A 228 -51.36 -65.40 25.22
CA ALA A 228 -51.49 -66.84 25.55
C ALA A 228 -51.13 -67.12 27.00
N GLN A 229 -50.08 -66.46 27.54
CA GLN A 229 -49.69 -66.58 28.92
C GLN A 229 -50.76 -66.04 29.89
N MET A 230 -51.39 -64.89 29.53
CA MET A 230 -52.52 -64.38 30.30
C MET A 230 -53.71 -65.34 30.30
N VAL A 231 -54.08 -65.88 29.13
CA VAL A 231 -55.16 -66.83 28.97
C VAL A 231 -54.85 -68.12 29.79
N ARG A 232 -53.60 -68.61 29.73
CA ARG A 232 -53.16 -69.74 30.51
C ARG A 232 -53.29 -69.50 32.02
N GLY A 233 -52.98 -68.31 32.50
CA GLY A 233 -53.19 -67.95 33.92
C GLY A 233 -54.66 -67.93 34.33
N MET A 234 -55.54 -67.42 33.43
CA MET A 234 -56.98 -67.38 33.66
C MET A 234 -57.65 -68.78 33.63
N THR A 235 -57.19 -69.66 32.76
CA THR A 235 -57.84 -70.97 32.52
C THR A 235 -57.17 -72.12 33.26
N GLY A 236 -55.91 -71.99 33.71
CA GLY A 236 -55.07 -73.03 34.24
C GLY A 236 -55.44 -73.54 35.66
N TYR A 237 -54.54 -74.37 36.20
CA TYR A 237 -54.70 -75.03 37.51
C TYR A 237 -54.18 -74.23 38.70
N GLU A 238 -53.60 -73.03 38.48
CA GLU A 238 -53.13 -72.13 39.54
C GLU A 238 -54.12 -70.96 39.72
N GLN A 239 -55.19 -71.19 40.48
CA GLN A 239 -56.30 -70.24 40.73
C GLN A 239 -57.10 -69.83 39.48
N GLY A 240 -56.94 -70.52 38.36
CA GLY A 240 -57.71 -70.31 37.15
C GLY A 240 -58.98 -71.13 37.09
N ALA A 241 -59.66 -71.09 35.93
CA ALA A 241 -60.94 -71.77 35.73
C ALA A 241 -60.88 -73.28 35.93
N ALA A 242 -59.79 -73.95 35.49
CA ALA A 242 -59.61 -75.37 35.67
C ALA A 242 -59.51 -75.78 37.15
N ASP A 243 -58.81 -74.98 37.95
CA ASP A 243 -58.72 -75.18 39.39
C ASP A 243 -60.12 -75.01 40.08
N MET A 244 -60.81 -73.93 39.69
CA MET A 244 -62.15 -73.67 40.21
C MET A 244 -63.16 -74.72 39.80
N THR A 245 -63.11 -75.22 38.56
CA THR A 245 -63.98 -76.25 38.04
C THR A 245 -63.69 -77.60 38.74
N GLY A 246 -62.41 -77.97 38.88
CA GLY A 246 -62.00 -79.19 39.63
C GLY A 246 -62.42 -79.13 41.07
N ASN A 247 -62.31 -77.96 41.76
CA ASN A 247 -62.81 -77.84 43.13
C ASN A 247 -64.34 -77.92 43.23
N ALA A 248 -65.04 -77.29 42.25
CA ALA A 248 -66.51 -77.43 42.18
C ALA A 248 -66.94 -78.88 41.97
N LEU A 249 -66.24 -79.60 41.10
CA LEU A 249 -66.49 -81.00 40.84
C LEU A 249 -66.31 -81.88 42.11
N LYS A 250 -65.25 -81.61 42.88
CA LYS A 250 -65.04 -82.31 44.20
C LYS A 250 -66.17 -82.07 45.18
N GLU A 251 -66.61 -80.81 45.31
CA GLU A 251 -67.71 -80.52 46.23
C GLU A 251 -69.05 -81.09 45.70
N PHE A 252 -69.25 -81.01 44.37
CA PHE A 252 -70.47 -81.56 43.78
C PHE A 252 -70.56 -83.09 43.89
N SER A 253 -69.45 -83.81 43.75
CA SER A 253 -69.35 -85.22 43.90
C SER A 253 -69.75 -85.71 45.33
N ARG A 254 -69.62 -84.86 46.38
CA ARG A 254 -70.02 -85.17 47.73
C ARG A 254 -71.52 -85.22 47.92
N ILE A 255 -72.29 -84.53 47.08
CA ILE A 255 -73.73 -84.41 47.20
C ILE A 255 -74.50 -85.15 46.09
N ALA A 256 -73.83 -85.61 45.03
CA ALA A 256 -74.44 -86.22 43.84
C ALA A 256 -75.23 -87.53 44.14
N ASP A 257 -74.84 -88.32 45.18
CA ASP A 257 -75.51 -89.52 45.58
C ASP A 257 -76.81 -89.27 46.35
N TYR A 258 -77.09 -88.02 46.81
CA TYR A 258 -78.29 -87.71 47.60
C TYR A 258 -79.53 -87.40 46.79
N ASP A 259 -79.33 -86.98 45.48
CA ASP A 259 -80.45 -86.68 44.60
C ASP A 259 -80.13 -87.12 43.12
N LYS A 260 -80.98 -87.89 42.51
CA LYS A 260 -80.81 -88.44 41.15
C LYS A 260 -80.85 -87.32 40.07
N ASP A 261 -81.51 -86.22 40.35
CA ASP A 261 -81.61 -85.07 39.42
C ASP A 261 -80.28 -84.28 39.35
N LEU A 262 -79.32 -84.51 40.24
CA LEU A 262 -77.97 -83.93 40.23
C LEU A 262 -77.03 -84.65 39.25
N ALA A 263 -77.29 -85.89 38.87
CA ALA A 263 -76.38 -86.63 37.96
C ALA A 263 -76.14 -85.96 36.60
N PRO A 264 -77.15 -85.41 35.93
CA PRO A 264 -76.89 -84.70 34.64
C PRO A 264 -76.05 -83.42 34.81
N LEU A 265 -76.15 -82.72 35.96
CA LEU A 265 -75.36 -81.56 36.28
C LEU A 265 -73.90 -81.91 36.56
N GLN A 266 -73.68 -83.03 37.24
CA GLN A 266 -72.35 -83.59 37.48
C GLN A 266 -71.65 -83.97 36.18
N GLU A 267 -72.37 -84.67 35.27
CA GLU A 267 -71.84 -85.01 33.94
C GLU A 267 -71.43 -83.74 33.13
N ALA A 268 -72.28 -82.73 33.14
CA ALA A 268 -71.98 -81.47 32.49
C ALA A 268 -70.72 -80.77 33.09
N LEU A 269 -70.55 -80.82 34.43
CA LEU A 269 -69.36 -80.23 35.05
C LEU A 269 -68.09 -81.04 34.75
N VAL A 270 -68.20 -82.37 34.66
CA VAL A 270 -67.11 -83.28 34.21
C VAL A 270 -66.71 -82.96 32.76
N GLU A 271 -67.67 -82.70 31.89
CA GLU A 271 -67.42 -82.36 30.50
C GLU A 271 -66.71 -80.98 30.39
N ILE A 272 -67.14 -80.00 31.20
CA ILE A 272 -66.49 -78.71 31.28
C ILE A 272 -65.03 -78.85 31.76
N ASP A 273 -64.79 -79.66 32.83
CA ASP A 273 -63.43 -79.88 33.36
C ASP A 273 -62.52 -80.55 32.33
N SER A 274 -63.05 -81.52 31.59
CA SER A 274 -62.33 -82.23 30.53
C SER A 274 -61.98 -81.30 29.40
N LEU A 275 -62.93 -80.49 28.92
CA LEU A 275 -62.69 -79.48 27.84
C LEU A 275 -61.68 -78.42 28.25
N LEU A 276 -61.75 -77.97 29.52
CA LEU A 276 -60.76 -76.99 30.05
C LEU A 276 -59.38 -77.64 30.15
N SER A 277 -59.28 -78.87 30.58
CA SER A 277 -58.02 -79.61 30.63
C SER A 277 -57.38 -79.78 29.25
N ASP A 278 -58.18 -80.20 28.28
CA ASP A 278 -57.72 -80.31 26.88
C ASP A 278 -57.27 -78.97 26.33
N PHE A 279 -58.06 -77.88 26.50
CA PHE A 279 -57.70 -76.55 26.13
C PHE A 279 -56.38 -76.09 26.75
N CYS A 280 -56.20 -76.31 28.08
CA CYS A 280 -54.97 -75.93 28.76
C CYS A 280 -53.76 -76.70 28.23
N ARG A 281 -53.92 -78.01 27.92
CA ARG A 281 -52.85 -78.79 27.29
C ARG A 281 -52.51 -78.31 25.92
N ASP A 282 -53.50 -78.04 25.04
CA ASP A 282 -53.31 -77.58 23.70
C ASP A 282 -52.72 -76.19 23.67
N LEU A 283 -53.16 -75.25 24.53
CA LEU A 283 -52.59 -73.95 24.71
C LEU A 283 -51.13 -74.03 25.16
N SER A 284 -50.81 -74.93 26.12
CA SER A 284 -49.41 -75.08 26.54
C SER A 284 -48.55 -75.65 25.41
N SER A 285 -49.03 -76.65 24.65
CA SER A 285 -48.33 -77.18 23.48
C SER A 285 -48.10 -76.11 22.37
N TYR A 286 -49.10 -75.28 22.13
CA TYR A 286 -48.95 -74.15 21.20
C TYR A 286 -47.90 -73.14 21.67
N MET A 287 -47.93 -72.78 22.97
CA MET A 287 -46.94 -71.89 23.58
C MET A 287 -45.50 -72.40 23.46
N ASP A 288 -45.33 -73.75 23.74
CA ASP A 288 -44.01 -74.38 23.63
C ASP A 288 -43.51 -74.48 22.18
N SER A 289 -44.41 -74.45 21.21
CA SER A 289 -44.06 -74.40 19.79
C SER A 289 -43.70 -72.99 19.29
N LEU A 290 -44.05 -71.94 20.02
CA LEU A 290 -43.73 -70.56 19.69
C LEU A 290 -42.26 -70.26 20.03
N THR A 291 -41.41 -70.12 19.00
CA THR A 291 -40.04 -69.68 19.15
C THR A 291 -40.01 -68.12 19.19
N PHE A 292 -40.08 -67.56 20.39
CA PHE A 292 -39.85 -66.11 20.60
C PHE A 292 -38.53 -65.95 21.34
N ASP A 293 -37.61 -65.22 20.71
CA ASP A 293 -36.30 -64.86 21.28
C ASP A 293 -36.32 -63.36 21.67
N GLU A 294 -36.33 -63.10 22.94
CA GLU A 294 -36.42 -61.76 23.53
C GLU A 294 -35.16 -60.97 23.28
N GLU A 295 -33.98 -61.58 23.24
CA GLU A 295 -32.69 -60.91 22.95
C GLU A 295 -32.68 -60.43 21.51
N THR A 296 -33.05 -61.30 20.56
CA THR A 296 -33.18 -60.92 19.14
C THR A 296 -34.23 -59.84 18.90
N PHE A 297 -35.34 -59.83 19.64
CA PHE A 297 -36.33 -58.75 19.55
C PHE A 297 -35.75 -57.44 19.99
N PHE A 298 -35.09 -57.38 21.17
CA PHE A 298 -34.50 -56.17 21.73
C PHE A 298 -33.37 -55.63 20.84
N GLU A 299 -32.49 -56.47 20.32
CA GLU A 299 -31.45 -56.08 19.38
C GLU A 299 -32.03 -55.46 18.08
N THR A 300 -33.10 -56.12 17.55
CA THR A 300 -33.77 -55.60 16.33
C THR A 300 -34.40 -54.22 16.57
N GLU A 301 -35.08 -54.06 17.72
CA GLU A 301 -35.69 -52.78 18.12
C GLU A 301 -34.64 -51.70 18.28
N LYS A 302 -33.57 -51.95 19.03
CA LYS A 302 -32.47 -51.01 19.24
C LYS A 302 -31.80 -50.58 17.92
N ARG A 303 -31.60 -51.52 16.98
CA ARG A 303 -31.00 -51.24 15.70
C ARG A 303 -31.92 -50.38 14.81
N LEU A 304 -33.23 -50.70 14.81
CA LEU A 304 -34.24 -49.89 14.11
C LEU A 304 -34.33 -48.45 14.66
N ASP A 305 -34.32 -48.32 15.99
CA ASP A 305 -34.35 -47.00 16.63
C ASP A 305 -33.15 -46.15 16.22
N LEU A 306 -31.94 -46.74 16.15
CA LEU A 306 -30.75 -46.08 15.67
C LEU A 306 -30.92 -45.62 14.22
N ILE A 307 -31.36 -46.53 13.33
CA ILE A 307 -31.57 -46.20 11.92
C ILE A 307 -32.63 -45.10 11.78
N ASN A 308 -33.75 -45.21 12.50
CA ASN A 308 -34.82 -44.20 12.44
C ASN A 308 -34.37 -42.82 12.98
N SER A 309 -33.51 -42.79 13.99
CA SER A 309 -32.93 -41.55 14.50
C SER A 309 -32.06 -40.87 13.45
N LEU A 310 -31.27 -41.66 12.71
CA LEU A 310 -30.45 -41.15 11.61
C LEU A 310 -31.29 -40.72 10.40
N LYS A 311 -32.36 -41.50 10.10
CA LYS A 311 -33.33 -41.12 9.06
C LYS A 311 -33.97 -39.74 9.34
N ALA A 312 -34.32 -39.48 10.59
CA ALA A 312 -34.92 -38.22 11.02
C ALA A 312 -33.97 -37.02 10.88
N LYS A 313 -32.66 -37.26 10.95
CA LYS A 313 -31.63 -36.20 10.88
C LYS A 313 -31.11 -35.97 9.47
N TYR A 314 -30.82 -37.01 8.71
CA TYR A 314 -29.95 -36.94 7.54
C TYR A 314 -30.60 -37.37 6.21
N GLY A 315 -31.81 -38.00 6.24
CA GLY A 315 -32.51 -38.41 5.03
C GLY A 315 -33.58 -39.42 5.31
N GLN A 316 -34.52 -39.68 4.39
CA GLN A 316 -35.64 -40.58 4.60
C GLN A 316 -35.29 -42.07 4.39
N THR A 317 -34.18 -42.33 3.69
CA THR A 317 -33.70 -43.68 3.37
C THR A 317 -32.21 -43.81 3.69
N ILE A 318 -31.74 -45.05 3.95
CA ILE A 318 -30.31 -45.33 4.15
C ILE A 318 -29.46 -44.83 2.97
N HIS A 319 -29.99 -44.94 1.76
CA HIS A 319 -29.31 -44.45 0.56
C HIS A 319 -29.11 -42.92 0.57
N GLU A 320 -30.12 -42.17 1.00
CA GLU A 320 -30.03 -40.72 1.16
C GLU A 320 -29.04 -40.33 2.27
N ILE A 321 -29.01 -41.04 3.40
CA ILE A 321 -28.08 -40.84 4.50
C ILE A 321 -26.63 -41.04 4.02
N LEU A 322 -26.35 -42.11 3.28
CA LEU A 322 -25.02 -42.39 2.73
C LEU A 322 -24.62 -41.37 1.64
N SER A 323 -25.57 -40.92 0.84
CA SER A 323 -25.34 -39.84 -0.13
C SER A 323 -25.02 -38.51 0.57
N TYR A 324 -25.76 -38.19 1.64
CA TYR A 324 -25.49 -37.01 2.47
C TYR A 324 -24.09 -37.08 3.10
N GLN A 325 -23.73 -38.23 3.68
CA GLN A 325 -22.39 -38.46 4.26
C GLN A 325 -21.30 -38.15 3.23
N LYS A 326 -21.43 -38.65 2.01
CA LYS A 326 -20.47 -38.41 0.92
C LYS A 326 -20.36 -36.93 0.56
N GLU A 327 -21.48 -36.22 0.50
CA GLU A 327 -21.46 -34.77 0.25
C GLU A 327 -20.73 -33.99 1.36
N GLN A 328 -20.96 -34.36 2.62
CA GLN A 328 -20.28 -33.74 3.74
C GLN A 328 -18.77 -34.07 3.75
N GLN A 329 -18.38 -35.30 3.38
CA GLN A 329 -16.96 -35.65 3.20
C GLN A 329 -16.29 -34.82 2.12
N GLU A 330 -16.94 -34.61 0.97
CA GLU A 330 -16.38 -33.74 -0.09
C GLU A 330 -16.22 -32.28 0.38
N LYS A 331 -17.14 -31.77 1.20
CA LYS A 331 -17.02 -30.43 1.80
C LYS A 331 -15.87 -30.38 2.81
N LEU A 332 -15.73 -31.38 3.66
CA LEU A 332 -14.66 -31.46 4.64
C LEU A 332 -13.28 -31.53 3.97
N GLU A 333 -13.14 -32.33 2.90
CA GLU A 333 -11.89 -32.37 2.13
C GLU A 333 -11.52 -31.01 1.50
N LYS A 334 -12.50 -30.29 0.95
CA LYS A 334 -12.27 -28.94 0.42
C LYS A 334 -11.80 -27.98 1.51
N LEU A 335 -12.41 -28.06 2.69
CA LEU A 335 -12.05 -27.23 3.83
C LEU A 335 -10.63 -27.55 4.34
N GLN A 336 -10.26 -28.83 4.43
CA GLN A 336 -8.92 -29.26 4.83
C GLN A 336 -7.84 -28.83 3.84
N ARG A 337 -8.08 -28.94 2.52
CA ARG A 337 -7.16 -28.44 1.49
C ARG A 337 -6.98 -26.91 1.58
N PHE A 338 -8.07 -26.20 1.87
CA PHE A 338 -8.00 -24.76 2.11
C PHE A 338 -7.13 -24.41 3.32
N GLU A 339 -7.31 -25.10 4.45
CA GLU A 339 -6.51 -24.91 5.67
C GLU A 339 -5.01 -25.19 5.44
N GLU A 340 -4.69 -26.24 4.69
CA GLU A 340 -3.31 -26.56 4.35
C GLU A 340 -2.68 -25.47 3.48
N ASN A 341 -3.38 -25.01 2.43
CA ASN A 341 -2.94 -23.91 1.58
C ASN A 341 -2.75 -22.61 2.39
N PHE A 342 -3.67 -22.29 3.29
CA PHE A 342 -3.58 -21.12 4.15
C PHE A 342 -2.37 -21.17 5.09
N ARG A 343 -2.09 -22.34 5.68
CA ARG A 343 -0.90 -22.55 6.51
C ARG A 343 0.38 -22.40 5.72
N LEU A 344 0.47 -23.02 4.54
CA LEU A 344 1.63 -22.92 3.66
C LEU A 344 1.87 -21.46 3.22
N LEU A 345 0.81 -20.71 2.98
CA LEU A 345 0.89 -19.31 2.59
C LEU A 345 1.36 -18.42 3.77
N LYS A 346 0.92 -18.70 5.00
CA LYS A 346 1.44 -18.03 6.21
C LYS A 346 2.94 -18.31 6.43
N GLU A 347 3.39 -19.54 6.22
CA GLU A 347 4.80 -19.89 6.30
C GLU A 347 5.63 -19.17 5.25
N LYS A 348 5.13 -19.09 3.99
CA LYS A 348 5.76 -18.33 2.92
C LYS A 348 5.83 -16.83 3.25
N LEU A 349 4.77 -16.25 3.81
CA LEU A 349 4.75 -14.85 4.25
C LEU A 349 5.84 -14.58 5.29
N MET A 350 5.97 -15.42 6.31
CA MET A 350 7.01 -15.26 7.34
C MET A 350 8.42 -15.36 6.75
N GLN A 351 8.63 -16.25 5.78
CA GLN A 351 9.91 -16.37 5.07
C GLN A 351 10.20 -15.12 4.21
N ALA A 352 9.20 -14.66 3.44
CA ALA A 352 9.33 -13.44 2.63
C ALA A 352 9.57 -12.19 3.49
N GLU A 353 8.90 -12.06 4.63
CA GLU A 353 9.13 -10.98 5.59
C GLU A 353 10.56 -11.00 6.15
N LYS A 354 11.07 -12.17 6.50
CA LYS A 354 12.44 -12.31 6.99
C LYS A 354 13.47 -11.93 5.92
N ILE A 355 13.28 -12.37 4.68
CA ILE A 355 14.17 -12.01 3.55
C ILE A 355 14.11 -10.50 3.30
N LEU A 356 12.93 -9.90 3.36
CA LEU A 356 12.75 -8.45 3.21
C LEU A 356 13.43 -7.67 4.34
N GLU A 357 13.33 -8.14 5.59
CA GLU A 357 14.02 -7.53 6.74
C GLU A 357 15.54 -7.58 6.55
N GLU A 358 16.10 -8.74 6.20
CA GLU A 358 17.54 -8.92 5.98
C GLU A 358 18.05 -8.04 4.83
N ALA A 359 17.34 -8.00 3.70
CA ALA A 359 17.68 -7.14 2.57
C ALA A 359 17.57 -5.65 2.92
N SER A 360 16.54 -5.25 3.64
CA SER A 360 16.35 -3.86 4.08
C SER A 360 17.41 -3.44 5.10
N HIS A 361 17.84 -4.35 5.95
CA HIS A 361 18.94 -4.10 6.89
C HIS A 361 20.27 -3.92 6.17
N GLU A 362 20.60 -4.80 5.20
CA GLU A 362 21.79 -4.65 4.35
C GLU A 362 21.81 -3.27 3.66
N LEU A 363 20.69 -2.89 3.06
CA LEU A 363 20.54 -1.58 2.40
C LEU A 363 20.73 -0.41 3.39
N SER A 364 20.14 -0.50 4.59
CA SER A 364 20.26 0.53 5.62
C SER A 364 21.71 0.72 6.09
N GLU A 365 22.47 -0.36 6.28
CA GLU A 365 23.88 -0.27 6.68
C GLU A 365 24.75 0.36 5.58
N ILE A 366 24.52 0.01 4.32
CA ILE A 366 25.21 0.64 3.17
C ILE A 366 24.90 2.15 3.15
N ARG A 367 23.61 2.54 3.31
CA ARG A 367 23.22 3.95 3.36
C ARG A 367 23.86 4.71 4.49
N LYS A 368 23.96 4.13 5.68
CA LYS A 368 24.64 4.75 6.85
C LYS A 368 26.14 4.92 6.63
N GLU A 369 26.78 4.03 5.89
CA GLU A 369 28.18 4.18 5.52
C GLU A 369 28.38 5.37 4.57
N TYR A 370 27.56 5.43 3.50
CA TYR A 370 27.61 6.54 2.54
C TYR A 370 27.13 7.87 3.13
N SER A 371 26.22 7.86 4.12
CA SER A 371 25.79 9.08 4.78
C SER A 371 26.94 9.78 5.51
N LYS A 372 27.80 9.04 6.20
CA LYS A 372 28.98 9.62 6.87
C LYS A 372 29.92 10.31 5.88
N GLN A 373 30.17 9.70 4.73
CA GLN A 373 31.00 10.29 3.68
C GLN A 373 30.34 11.54 3.08
N LEU A 374 29.02 11.50 2.90
CA LEU A 374 28.25 12.64 2.39
C LEU A 374 28.21 13.78 3.40
N ASP A 375 28.03 13.48 4.71
CA ASP A 375 28.07 14.44 5.81
C ASP A 375 29.41 15.23 5.81
N GLU A 376 30.54 14.52 5.75
CA GLU A 376 31.87 15.14 5.71
C GLU A 376 32.04 16.07 4.50
N LYS A 377 31.63 15.63 3.31
CA LYS A 377 31.71 16.45 2.09
C LYS A 377 30.79 17.66 2.12
N ILE A 378 29.59 17.52 2.69
CA ILE A 378 28.66 18.64 2.85
C ILE A 378 29.25 19.67 3.82
N ILE A 379 29.79 19.23 4.96
CA ILE A 379 30.45 20.12 5.93
C ILE A 379 31.64 20.84 5.28
N GLU A 380 32.48 20.15 4.51
CA GLU A 380 33.59 20.78 3.79
C GLU A 380 33.09 21.82 2.76
N GLY A 381 32.09 21.45 1.96
CA GLY A 381 31.49 22.36 0.99
C GLY A 381 30.85 23.60 1.62
N LEU A 382 30.22 23.45 2.80
CA LEU A 382 29.61 24.55 3.54
C LEU A 382 30.67 25.47 4.17
N LYS A 383 31.79 24.94 4.69
CA LYS A 383 32.90 25.76 5.17
C LYS A 383 33.49 26.65 4.07
N GLU A 384 33.60 26.14 2.86
CA GLU A 384 34.02 26.96 1.71
C GLU A 384 33.04 28.12 1.39
N LEU A 385 31.76 27.95 1.75
CA LEU A 385 30.71 28.97 1.59
C LEU A 385 30.52 29.86 2.82
N ASN A 386 31.54 29.90 3.72
CA ASN A 386 31.61 30.75 4.90
C ASN A 386 30.66 30.35 6.06
N PHE A 387 30.34 29.08 6.15
CA PHE A 387 29.75 28.51 7.35
C PHE A 387 30.87 27.94 8.24
N GLU A 388 31.50 28.78 9.08
CA GLU A 388 32.74 28.40 9.79
C GLU A 388 32.54 27.29 10.81
N ASP A 389 31.43 27.33 11.57
CA ASP A 389 31.09 26.40 12.64
C ASP A 389 29.86 25.53 12.31
N VAL A 390 29.79 25.07 11.07
CA VAL A 390 28.69 24.24 10.63
C VAL A 390 28.81 22.80 11.14
N ASP A 391 27.71 22.28 11.65
CA ASP A 391 27.53 20.87 11.99
C ASP A 391 26.34 20.30 11.17
N PHE A 392 26.56 19.22 10.46
CA PHE A 392 25.58 18.60 9.56
C PHE A 392 25.55 17.09 9.79
N SER A 393 24.38 16.50 9.76
CA SER A 393 24.25 15.04 9.81
C SER A 393 22.94 14.58 9.18
N ILE A 394 22.96 13.39 8.61
CA ILE A 394 21.79 12.69 8.10
C ILE A 394 21.27 11.78 9.19
N ARG A 395 20.10 12.11 9.76
CA ARG A 395 19.42 11.27 10.74
C ARG A 395 18.63 10.18 10.04
N PHE A 396 18.73 8.95 10.55
CA PHE A 396 17.98 7.80 10.09
C PHE A 396 16.88 7.45 11.09
N ASP A 397 15.66 7.34 10.59
CA ASP A 397 14.51 6.82 11.31
C ASP A 397 13.99 5.57 10.60
N ARG A 398 13.39 4.64 11.34
CA ARG A 398 12.76 3.45 10.77
C ARG A 398 11.27 3.70 10.52
N ARG A 399 10.80 3.49 9.31
CA ARG A 399 9.37 3.51 8.97
C ARG A 399 8.66 2.33 9.62
N LYS A 400 7.38 2.50 9.96
CA LYS A 400 6.55 1.43 10.51
C LYS A 400 6.32 0.30 9.51
N ASN A 401 6.17 0.63 8.24
CA ASN A 401 5.88 -0.31 7.16
C ASN A 401 7.05 -0.35 6.18
N TYR A 402 7.29 -1.52 5.62
CA TYR A 402 8.21 -1.68 4.51
C TYR A 402 7.70 -0.99 3.24
N THR A 403 8.63 -0.54 2.42
CA THR A 403 8.38 -0.03 1.08
C THR A 403 9.25 -0.80 0.07
N ASP A 404 9.04 -0.58 -1.21
CA ASP A 404 9.91 -1.08 -2.28
C ASP A 404 11.34 -0.54 -2.21
N ASN A 405 11.57 0.49 -1.36
CA ASN A 405 12.86 1.14 -1.08
C ASN A 405 13.38 0.84 0.34
N GLY A 406 12.87 -0.20 1.02
CA GLY A 406 13.21 -0.57 2.38
C GLY A 406 12.40 0.19 3.44
N TYR A 407 12.97 0.28 4.64
CA TYR A 407 12.30 0.90 5.79
C TYR A 407 12.93 2.24 6.23
N ASP A 408 14.00 2.71 5.56
CA ASP A 408 14.66 3.94 5.96
C ASP A 408 13.80 5.18 5.69
N ALA A 409 13.74 6.07 6.67
CA ALA A 409 13.39 7.46 6.52
C ALA A 409 14.61 8.28 6.95
N VAL A 410 14.94 9.30 6.17
CA VAL A 410 16.08 10.16 6.51
C VAL A 410 15.62 11.59 6.66
N GLU A 411 16.32 12.33 7.52
CA GLU A 411 16.15 13.76 7.69
C GLU A 411 17.52 14.44 7.80
N TYR A 412 17.75 15.43 6.95
CA TYR A 412 18.98 16.23 6.98
C TYR A 412 18.87 17.28 8.08
N GLU A 413 19.78 17.23 9.04
CA GLU A 413 19.84 18.13 10.16
C GLU A 413 21.12 18.97 10.10
N ILE A 414 21.00 20.26 10.42
CA ILE A 414 22.11 21.19 10.38
C ILE A 414 22.06 22.16 11.57
N SER A 415 23.23 22.57 12.02
CA SER A 415 23.45 23.75 12.85
C SER A 415 24.44 24.67 12.13
N THR A 416 24.09 25.94 11.99
CA THR A 416 24.94 26.96 11.33
C THR A 416 25.67 27.84 12.32
N ASN A 417 25.37 27.71 13.62
CA ASN A 417 25.97 28.55 14.69
C ASN A 417 26.56 27.67 15.81
N PRO A 418 27.69 28.12 16.41
CA PRO A 418 28.31 27.41 17.53
C PRO A 418 27.35 27.28 18.73
N GLY A 419 27.23 26.06 19.28
CA GLY A 419 26.43 25.80 20.47
C GLY A 419 24.91 25.66 20.25
N GLU A 420 24.42 25.80 19.03
CA GLU A 420 23.04 25.47 18.68
C GLU A 420 22.88 23.97 18.41
N SER A 421 21.72 23.42 18.80
CA SER A 421 21.35 22.05 18.43
C SER A 421 21.02 21.99 16.91
N ARG A 422 21.35 20.85 16.28
CA ARG A 422 20.94 20.57 14.89
C ARG A 422 19.43 20.64 14.75
N LYS A 423 18.96 21.22 13.66
CA LYS A 423 17.54 21.33 13.29
C LYS A 423 17.34 20.79 11.87
N PRO A 424 16.18 20.25 11.54
CA PRO A 424 15.84 19.89 10.18
C PRO A 424 16.06 21.05 9.22
N LEU A 425 16.55 20.78 7.99
CA LEU A 425 16.76 21.81 6.96
C LEU A 425 15.53 22.69 6.73
N GLY A 426 14.34 22.12 6.85
CA GLY A 426 13.07 22.84 6.69
C GLY A 426 12.79 23.90 7.75
N GLN A 427 13.56 23.94 8.84
CA GLN A 427 13.42 24.92 9.92
C GLN A 427 14.43 26.07 9.83
N ILE A 428 15.24 26.09 8.78
CA ILE A 428 16.16 27.22 8.53
C ILE A 428 15.33 28.42 8.11
N VAL A 429 15.52 29.55 8.80
CA VAL A 429 14.70 30.75 8.62
C VAL A 429 15.23 31.64 7.48
N SER A 430 16.54 31.60 7.17
CA SER A 430 17.18 32.47 6.18
C SER A 430 17.17 31.83 4.79
N GLY A 431 16.49 32.46 3.82
CA GLY A 431 16.46 32.01 2.43
C GLY A 431 17.85 31.95 1.78
N GLY A 432 18.70 32.97 2.03
CA GLY A 432 20.06 32.97 1.52
C GLY A 432 20.97 31.89 2.10
N GLU A 433 20.82 31.52 3.39
CA GLU A 433 21.54 30.41 3.99
C GLU A 433 21.11 29.10 3.36
N LEU A 434 19.81 28.88 3.20
CA LEU A 434 19.26 27.68 2.59
C LEU A 434 19.73 27.53 1.14
N SER A 435 19.70 28.60 0.33
CA SER A 435 20.19 28.58 -1.05
C SER A 435 21.68 28.20 -1.14
N ARG A 436 22.51 28.66 -0.21
CA ARG A 436 23.94 28.28 -0.14
C ARG A 436 24.14 26.81 0.32
N ILE A 437 23.34 26.33 1.27
CA ILE A 437 23.36 24.91 1.67
C ILE A 437 22.98 24.04 0.47
N MET A 438 21.95 24.43 -0.26
CA MET A 438 21.53 23.74 -1.48
C MET A 438 22.61 23.76 -2.55
N LEU A 439 23.31 24.89 -2.71
CA LEU A 439 24.45 25.01 -3.63
C LEU A 439 25.57 24.02 -3.24
N ALA A 440 25.91 23.90 -1.95
CA ALA A 440 26.93 22.97 -1.48
C ALA A 440 26.54 21.50 -1.81
N ILE A 441 25.30 21.12 -1.51
CA ILE A 441 24.78 19.76 -1.79
C ILE A 441 24.78 19.49 -3.30
N LYS A 442 24.26 20.42 -4.11
CA LYS A 442 24.19 20.27 -5.56
C LYS A 442 25.57 20.26 -6.24
N ALA A 443 26.55 20.99 -5.68
CA ALA A 443 27.92 20.93 -6.19
C ALA A 443 28.58 19.56 -5.98
N ILE A 444 28.28 18.88 -4.87
CA ILE A 444 28.77 17.52 -4.60
C ILE A 444 28.14 16.48 -5.55
N LEU A 445 26.90 16.75 -5.98
CA LEU A 445 26.12 15.87 -6.83
C LEU A 445 26.14 16.26 -8.31
N ALA A 446 26.91 17.28 -8.71
CA ALA A 446 26.86 17.86 -10.05
C ALA A 446 26.96 16.84 -11.19
N ASP A 447 27.80 15.80 -11.03
CA ASP A 447 27.97 14.72 -12.01
C ASP A 447 26.88 13.66 -11.95
N LYS A 448 26.11 13.59 -10.84
CA LYS A 448 25.18 12.48 -10.53
C LYS A 448 23.72 12.90 -10.57
N ASP A 449 23.42 14.19 -10.45
CA ASP A 449 22.06 14.73 -10.47
C ASP A 449 21.41 14.52 -11.86
N GLN A 450 20.10 14.44 -11.89
CA GLN A 450 19.32 14.14 -13.10
C GLN A 450 18.61 15.37 -13.68
N ILE A 451 18.56 16.47 -12.91
CA ILE A 451 17.89 17.72 -13.31
C ILE A 451 18.88 18.59 -14.08
N ASP A 452 18.48 18.97 -15.28
CA ASP A 452 19.35 19.70 -16.20
C ASP A 452 19.42 21.22 -15.92
N THR A 453 18.41 21.80 -15.26
CA THR A 453 18.34 23.24 -14.98
C THR A 453 18.16 23.52 -13.49
N LEU A 454 19.05 24.33 -12.93
CA LEU A 454 19.00 24.78 -11.53
C LEU A 454 18.82 26.29 -11.50
N ILE A 455 17.91 26.78 -10.69
CA ILE A 455 17.65 28.22 -10.51
C ILE A 455 17.96 28.61 -9.07
N PHE A 456 18.86 29.54 -8.86
CA PHE A 456 19.22 30.06 -7.54
C PHE A 456 18.71 31.49 -7.36
N ASP A 457 17.85 31.69 -6.35
CA ASP A 457 17.36 32.97 -5.90
C ASP A 457 17.94 33.32 -4.53
N GLU A 458 18.16 34.63 -4.30
CA GLU A 458 18.65 35.16 -3.00
C GLU A 458 19.97 34.56 -2.48
N ILE A 459 20.73 33.86 -3.33
CA ILE A 459 21.98 33.20 -2.94
C ILE A 459 23.03 34.20 -2.46
N ASP A 460 22.93 35.46 -2.91
CA ASP A 460 23.78 36.60 -2.59
C ASP A 460 23.34 37.37 -1.34
N THR A 461 22.24 37.00 -0.70
CA THR A 461 21.73 37.67 0.49
C THR A 461 22.66 37.45 1.70
N GLY A 462 23.11 38.54 2.32
CA GLY A 462 23.95 38.50 3.53
C GLY A 462 25.42 38.13 3.28
N ILE A 463 25.88 38.12 2.00
CA ILE A 463 27.29 37.87 1.67
C ILE A 463 27.89 38.99 0.85
N SER A 464 29.22 39.07 0.89
CA SER A 464 30.00 40.02 0.08
C SER A 464 31.43 39.53 -0.12
N GLY A 465 32.19 40.20 -0.96
CA GLY A 465 33.63 40.01 -1.12
C GLY A 465 34.02 38.55 -1.38
N ARG A 466 34.82 37.98 -0.48
CA ARG A 466 35.40 36.64 -0.62
C ARG A 466 34.34 35.52 -0.66
N THR A 467 33.28 35.64 0.15
CA THR A 467 32.20 34.64 0.16
C THR A 467 31.45 34.65 -1.17
N ALA A 468 31.14 35.83 -1.73
CA ALA A 468 30.50 35.93 -3.04
C ALA A 468 31.34 35.30 -4.15
N GLN A 469 32.66 35.46 -4.08
CA GLN A 469 33.59 34.80 -5.01
C GLN A 469 33.53 33.28 -4.88
N LYS A 470 33.50 32.72 -3.65
CA LYS A 470 33.39 31.27 -3.44
C LYS A 470 32.06 30.70 -3.92
N VAL A 471 30.96 31.43 -3.69
CA VAL A 471 29.63 31.07 -4.22
C VAL A 471 29.67 31.01 -5.75
N SER A 472 30.27 32.05 -6.40
CA SER A 472 30.37 32.09 -7.87
C SER A 472 31.21 30.95 -8.44
N GLU A 473 32.33 30.62 -7.78
CA GLU A 473 33.18 29.47 -8.14
C GLU A 473 32.43 28.16 -8.08
N LYS A 474 31.62 27.92 -7.02
CA LYS A 474 30.80 26.71 -6.88
C LYS A 474 29.70 26.63 -7.94
N MET A 475 29.03 27.76 -8.25
CA MET A 475 28.04 27.81 -9.33
C MET A 475 28.66 27.50 -10.69
N ALA A 476 29.87 28.02 -10.96
CA ALA A 476 30.59 27.75 -12.19
C ALA A 476 30.94 26.25 -12.35
N VAL A 477 31.27 25.55 -11.25
CA VAL A 477 31.50 24.10 -11.27
C VAL A 477 30.20 23.38 -11.69
N ILE A 478 29.07 23.72 -11.10
CA ILE A 478 27.78 23.13 -11.49
C ILE A 478 27.46 23.47 -12.95
N GLY A 479 27.73 24.73 -13.37
CA GLY A 479 27.51 25.23 -14.72
C GLY A 479 28.25 24.45 -15.83
N GLN A 480 29.34 23.74 -15.50
CA GLN A 480 30.05 22.87 -16.47
C GLN A 480 29.20 21.63 -16.87
N HIS A 481 28.34 21.17 -16.00
CA HIS A 481 27.56 19.94 -16.21
C HIS A 481 26.06 20.21 -16.37
N ARG A 482 25.59 21.35 -15.88
CA ARG A 482 24.17 21.74 -15.82
C ARG A 482 23.97 23.19 -16.22
N GLN A 483 22.78 23.52 -16.62
CA GLN A 483 22.38 24.89 -16.74
C GLN A 483 22.07 25.48 -15.37
N VAL A 484 22.65 26.60 -15.05
CA VAL A 484 22.42 27.36 -13.82
C VAL A 484 21.89 28.75 -14.17
N LEU A 485 20.75 29.12 -13.63
CA LEU A 485 20.22 30.48 -13.67
C LEU A 485 20.36 31.09 -12.27
N CYS A 486 20.95 32.27 -12.21
CA CYS A 486 21.11 32.98 -10.94
C CYS A 486 20.80 34.46 -11.10
N ILE A 487 20.01 34.99 -10.17
CA ILE A 487 19.71 36.40 -10.06
C ILE A 487 20.60 36.98 -8.97
N THR A 488 21.36 38.05 -9.29
CA THR A 488 22.31 38.66 -8.34
C THR A 488 22.43 40.15 -8.49
N HIS A 489 22.90 40.80 -7.45
CA HIS A 489 23.36 42.18 -7.44
C HIS A 489 24.88 42.28 -7.16
N LEU A 490 25.57 41.14 -6.99
CA LEU A 490 26.99 41.11 -6.67
C LEU A 490 27.86 40.96 -7.92
N PRO A 491 28.80 41.87 -8.15
CA PRO A 491 29.66 41.85 -9.34
C PRO A 491 30.56 40.60 -9.40
N GLN A 492 30.93 40.01 -8.24
CA GLN A 492 31.72 38.79 -8.19
C GLN A 492 31.02 37.60 -8.81
N ILE A 493 29.69 37.51 -8.60
CA ILE A 493 28.87 36.47 -9.18
C ILE A 493 28.62 36.74 -10.66
N ALA A 494 28.30 38.00 -10.99
CA ALA A 494 28.03 38.42 -12.37
C ALA A 494 29.22 38.25 -13.31
N ALA A 495 30.46 38.47 -12.81
CA ALA A 495 31.68 38.28 -13.58
C ALA A 495 31.88 36.84 -14.09
N MET A 496 31.32 35.83 -13.35
CA MET A 496 31.42 34.43 -13.69
C MET A 496 30.36 33.97 -14.71
N ALA A 497 29.53 34.85 -15.25
CA ALA A 497 28.50 34.49 -16.22
C ALA A 497 29.11 33.87 -17.51
N ASP A 498 28.47 32.80 -18.03
CA ASP A 498 28.63 32.37 -19.41
C ASP A 498 27.73 33.19 -20.33
N THR A 499 26.48 33.41 -19.88
CA THR A 499 25.55 34.36 -20.51
C THR A 499 25.08 35.36 -19.44
N HIS A 500 25.25 36.65 -19.74
CA HIS A 500 24.91 37.75 -18.82
C HIS A 500 23.71 38.50 -19.36
N PHE A 501 22.67 38.67 -18.51
CA PHE A 501 21.47 39.43 -18.85
C PHE A 501 21.31 40.63 -17.92
N GLU A 502 20.81 41.74 -18.45
CA GLU A 502 20.36 42.90 -17.68
C GLU A 502 18.83 42.99 -17.66
N ILE A 503 18.30 43.20 -16.48
CA ILE A 503 16.88 43.49 -16.26
C ILE A 503 16.77 45.01 -16.01
N GLU A 504 16.24 45.74 -16.98
CA GLU A 504 16.11 47.18 -16.93
C GLU A 504 14.64 47.61 -16.89
N LYS A 505 14.39 48.72 -16.19
CA LYS A 505 13.07 49.35 -16.14
C LYS A 505 13.10 50.65 -16.94
N HIS A 506 12.23 50.77 -17.90
CA HIS A 506 12.00 51.99 -18.66
C HIS A 506 10.63 52.57 -18.35
N VAL A 507 10.54 53.88 -18.34
CA VAL A 507 9.26 54.61 -18.23
C VAL A 507 8.89 55.10 -19.62
N GLU A 508 7.84 54.52 -20.20
CA GLU A 508 7.23 54.95 -21.45
C GLU A 508 5.91 55.65 -21.16
N GLY A 509 5.91 56.99 -21.29
CA GLY A 509 4.74 57.80 -20.98
C GLY A 509 4.36 57.74 -19.48
N THR A 510 3.26 57.10 -19.15
CA THR A 510 2.79 56.91 -17.78
C THR A 510 2.99 55.47 -17.24
N GLU A 511 3.52 54.56 -18.05
CA GLU A 511 3.67 53.15 -17.70
C GLU A 511 5.14 52.79 -17.51
N THR A 512 5.38 51.88 -16.55
CA THR A 512 6.71 51.30 -16.34
C THR A 512 6.76 49.95 -17.04
N ILE A 513 7.74 49.75 -17.91
CA ILE A 513 7.97 48.52 -18.66
C ILE A 513 9.30 47.92 -18.20
N THR A 514 9.30 46.60 -17.96
CA THR A 514 10.52 45.82 -17.65
C THR A 514 10.94 45.06 -18.91
N GLN A 515 12.22 45.26 -19.33
CA GLN A 515 12.85 44.56 -20.44
C GLN A 515 14.03 43.73 -19.94
N ILE A 516 14.31 42.61 -20.62
CA ILE A 516 15.44 41.73 -20.34
C ILE A 516 16.20 41.52 -21.62
N HIS A 517 17.49 41.85 -21.60
CA HIS A 517 18.33 41.73 -22.78
C HIS A 517 19.69 41.11 -22.44
N PRO A 518 20.29 40.32 -23.35
CA PRO A 518 21.61 39.77 -23.15
C PRO A 518 22.66 40.88 -23.26
N LEU A 519 23.71 40.79 -22.44
CA LEU A 519 24.86 41.71 -22.48
C LEU A 519 26.07 40.99 -23.05
N GLU A 520 26.63 41.55 -24.11
CA GLU A 520 27.83 40.98 -24.74
C GLU A 520 29.05 41.90 -24.55
N GLY A 521 30.24 41.29 -24.49
CA GLY A 521 31.53 41.95 -24.49
C GLY A 521 31.64 43.14 -23.53
N GLU A 522 31.74 44.39 -24.08
CA GLU A 522 31.89 45.62 -23.32
C GLU A 522 30.62 46.04 -22.54
N GLU A 523 29.44 45.61 -22.97
CA GLU A 523 28.19 45.89 -22.26
C GLU A 523 28.17 45.17 -20.89
N SER A 524 28.56 43.92 -20.89
CA SER A 524 28.71 43.14 -19.64
C SER A 524 29.76 43.75 -18.70
N VAL A 525 30.88 44.33 -19.24
CA VAL A 525 31.89 45.01 -18.43
C VAL A 525 31.34 46.32 -17.86
N ARG A 526 30.52 47.07 -18.61
CA ARG A 526 29.86 48.28 -18.11
C ARG A 526 28.86 47.98 -16.99
N GLU A 527 28.09 46.93 -17.14
CA GLU A 527 27.15 46.50 -16.09
C GLU A 527 27.92 46.08 -14.81
N LEU A 528 29.01 45.32 -14.96
CA LEU A 528 29.90 45.03 -13.83
C LEU A 528 30.46 46.28 -13.18
N ALA A 529 30.85 47.26 -13.97
CA ALA A 529 31.32 48.55 -13.45
C ALA A 529 30.21 49.33 -12.73
N ARG A 530 28.97 49.27 -13.22
CA ARG A 530 27.78 49.81 -12.54
C ARG A 530 27.53 49.14 -11.19
N LEU A 531 27.64 47.82 -11.12
CA LEU A 531 27.49 47.05 -9.86
C LEU A 531 28.61 47.37 -8.85
N LEU A 532 29.83 47.68 -9.32
CA LEU A 532 30.99 48.04 -8.49
C LEU A 532 30.96 49.48 -7.99
N GLY A 533 30.65 50.43 -8.86
CA GLY A 533 30.79 51.85 -8.62
C GLY A 533 29.51 52.65 -8.46
N GLY A 534 28.35 52.00 -8.66
CA GLY A 534 27.06 52.68 -8.67
C GLY A 534 26.87 53.59 -9.92
N ALA A 535 26.21 54.74 -9.75
CA ALA A 535 25.83 55.61 -10.86
C ALA A 535 27.01 56.32 -11.56
N GLN A 536 28.20 56.37 -10.93
CA GLN A 536 29.36 57.01 -11.52
C GLN A 536 30.42 56.00 -11.97
N ILE A 537 30.48 55.73 -13.27
CA ILE A 537 31.46 54.81 -13.86
C ILE A 537 32.73 55.61 -14.20
N THR A 538 33.76 55.47 -13.37
CA THR A 538 35.08 56.06 -13.64
C THR A 538 35.95 55.08 -14.44
N PRO A 539 37.01 55.57 -15.13
CA PRO A 539 37.95 54.70 -15.85
C PRO A 539 38.62 53.65 -14.95
N ALA A 540 38.81 53.93 -13.66
CA ALA A 540 39.36 53.01 -12.68
C ALA A 540 38.36 51.87 -12.34
N VAL A 541 37.07 52.19 -12.16
CA VAL A 541 36.02 51.21 -11.91
C VAL A 541 35.82 50.30 -13.15
N LEU A 542 35.88 50.87 -14.34
CA LEU A 542 35.82 50.10 -15.59
C LEU A 542 37.01 49.15 -15.74
N GLY A 543 38.22 49.62 -15.36
CA GLY A 543 39.42 48.79 -15.33
C GLY A 543 39.29 47.59 -14.37
N ASN A 544 38.79 47.85 -13.15
CA ASN A 544 38.53 46.79 -12.17
C ASN A 544 37.47 45.76 -12.66
N ALA A 545 36.41 46.25 -13.29
CA ALA A 545 35.37 45.37 -13.85
C ALA A 545 35.93 44.44 -14.95
N ARG A 546 36.81 45.00 -15.82
CA ARG A 546 37.47 44.21 -16.87
C ARG A 546 38.42 43.15 -16.28
N GLU A 547 39.28 43.57 -15.34
CA GLU A 547 40.18 42.66 -14.61
C GLU A 547 39.40 41.52 -13.92
N MET A 548 38.29 41.85 -13.24
CA MET A 548 37.44 40.87 -12.57
C MET A 548 36.88 39.83 -13.56
N LYS A 549 36.43 40.26 -14.73
CA LYS A 549 35.90 39.38 -15.79
C LYS A 549 37.00 38.50 -16.37
N GLU A 550 38.20 39.05 -16.61
CA GLU A 550 39.36 38.28 -17.09
C GLU A 550 39.81 37.21 -16.08
N LEU A 551 39.89 37.55 -14.79
CA LEU A 551 40.22 36.60 -13.71
C LEU A 551 39.17 35.49 -13.61
N ALA A 552 37.90 35.82 -13.70
CA ALA A 552 36.80 34.84 -13.72
C ALA A 552 36.96 33.85 -14.90
N GLN A 553 37.28 34.35 -16.10
CA GLN A 553 37.52 33.52 -17.28
C GLN A 553 38.75 32.61 -17.11
N GLN A 554 39.85 33.11 -16.54
CA GLN A 554 41.05 32.33 -16.24
C GLN A 554 40.77 31.22 -15.23
N GLN A 555 40.00 31.51 -14.18
CA GLN A 555 39.62 30.50 -13.17
C GLN A 555 38.78 29.39 -13.76
N LYS A 556 37.82 29.70 -14.66
CA LYS A 556 37.05 28.69 -15.40
C LYS A 556 37.97 27.79 -16.23
N ASN A 557 38.88 28.38 -17.00
CA ASN A 557 39.80 27.65 -17.86
C ASN A 557 40.82 26.80 -17.11
N THR A 558 41.23 27.19 -15.90
CA THR A 558 42.18 26.44 -15.07
C THR A 558 41.56 25.20 -14.45
N ARG A 559 40.26 25.23 -14.16
CA ARG A 559 39.50 24.10 -13.65
C ARG A 559 39.00 23.13 -14.71
N LEU A 560 39.10 23.52 -15.99
CA LEU A 560 38.82 22.64 -17.15
C LEU A 560 40.02 21.73 -17.51
N LYS A 561 41.17 21.91 -16.87
CA LYS A 561 42.34 21.02 -16.94
C LYS A 561 42.46 20.16 -15.68
#